data_987377e112858b233335c47fbef22c2c
#
_entry.id   987377e112858b233335c47fbef22c2c
#
_cell.length_a   1.000
_cell.length_b   1.000
_cell.length_c   1.000
_cell.angle_alpha   90.00
_cell.angle_beta   90.00
_cell.angle_gamma   90.00
#
_symmetry.space_group_name_H-M   'P 1'
#
loop_
_entity.id
_entity.type
_entity.pdbx_description
1 polymer ?
#
loop_
_entity_poly.entity_id
_entity_poly.type
_entity_poly.pdbx_seq_one_letter_code
_entity_poly.pdbx_strand_id
1 'polypeptide(L)'
;LGVRYYLIPDFSRFNGGVINAALNQAFFSLSLGMGIMITYGSYFNKNDHIVGSGKMVAIADTSIAFMAGLLILPAIFAFNPETNPDDLSTSGVGLIFPYLPQIFLSMQDGVGYFGASLAAAVFFALVFFAALTSLVSILEIPISYMIDEWCFSRKKAVLVQAVAVTVCALLASLSFGMSPGLTSFIDYGGGTK
;
A
#
# COMPACT_ATOMS: atom_id res chain seq x y z
N LEU A 1 -20.19 -3.01 15.71
CA LEU A 1 -19.06 -3.89 16.10
C LEU A 1 -17.74 -3.34 15.54
N GLY A 2 -17.64 -3.05 14.23
CA GLY A 2 -16.42 -2.62 13.55
C GLY A 2 -15.78 -1.32 14.08
N VAL A 3 -16.57 -0.28 14.36
CA VAL A 3 -16.05 0.97 14.94
C VAL A 3 -15.43 0.72 16.32
N ARG A 4 -16.09 -0.10 17.13
CA ARG A 4 -15.57 -0.47 18.45
C ARG A 4 -14.26 -1.27 18.34
N TYR A 5 -14.20 -2.19 17.40
CA TYR A 5 -13.00 -2.98 17.14
C TYR A 5 -11.81 -2.09 16.74
N TYR A 6 -12.06 -1.05 15.95
CA TYR A 6 -11.00 -0.17 15.47
C TYR A 6 -10.54 0.86 16.50
N LEU A 7 -11.48 1.44 17.27
CA LEU A 7 -11.17 2.57 18.17
C LEU A 7 -10.80 2.14 19.59
N ILE A 8 -11.22 0.94 20.03
CA ILE A 8 -10.91 0.48 21.40
C ILE A 8 -9.70 -0.45 21.34
N PRO A 9 -8.55 -0.01 21.87
CA PRO A 9 -7.35 -0.83 21.88
C PRO A 9 -7.48 -1.99 22.87
N ASP A 10 -7.08 -3.18 22.45
CA ASP A 10 -6.96 -4.34 23.30
C ASP A 10 -5.52 -4.44 23.85
N PHE A 11 -5.31 -3.90 25.02
CA PHE A 11 -4.00 -3.92 25.68
C PHE A 11 -3.54 -5.33 26.10
N SER A 12 -4.43 -6.32 26.12
CA SER A 12 -4.05 -7.70 26.45
C SER A 12 -3.18 -8.33 25.36
N ARG A 13 -3.32 -7.86 24.13
CA ARG A 13 -2.53 -8.30 22.96
C ARG A 13 -1.25 -7.48 22.74
N PHE A 14 -1.01 -6.47 23.57
CA PHE A 14 0.14 -5.58 23.43
C PHE A 14 1.43 -6.30 23.83
N ASN A 15 2.30 -6.55 22.87
CA ASN A 15 3.59 -7.21 23.04
C ASN A 15 4.67 -6.60 22.12
N GLY A 16 5.91 -7.05 22.29
CA GLY A 16 7.04 -6.59 21.47
C GLY A 16 6.83 -6.79 19.96
N GLY A 17 6.08 -7.82 19.56
CA GLY A 17 5.73 -8.06 18.15
C GLY A 17 4.82 -6.97 17.58
N VAL A 18 3.84 -6.50 18.35
CA VAL A 18 2.95 -5.40 17.95
C VAL A 18 3.74 -4.09 17.76
N ILE A 19 4.65 -3.80 18.69
CA ILE A 19 5.52 -2.61 18.58
C ILE A 19 6.37 -2.69 17.32
N ASN A 20 6.99 -3.84 17.07
CA ASN A 20 7.81 -4.03 15.88
C ASN A 20 7.00 -3.92 14.58
N ALA A 21 5.81 -4.50 14.53
CA ALA A 21 4.91 -4.38 13.40
C ALA A 21 4.49 -2.92 13.15
N ALA A 22 4.14 -2.18 14.20
CA ALA A 22 3.78 -0.77 14.10
C ALA A 22 4.95 0.10 13.61
N LEU A 23 6.17 -0.14 14.13
CA LEU A 23 7.37 0.54 13.66
C LEU A 23 7.65 0.23 12.19
N ASN A 24 7.60 -1.03 11.78
CA ASN A 24 7.79 -1.42 10.39
C ASN A 24 6.78 -0.74 9.48
N GLN A 25 5.50 -0.68 9.88
CA GLN A 25 4.46 0.01 9.12
C GLN A 25 4.73 1.51 9.02
N ALA A 26 5.15 2.17 10.10
CA ALA A 26 5.48 3.60 10.09
C ALA A 26 6.69 3.89 9.17
N PHE A 27 7.74 3.06 9.25
CA PHE A 27 8.90 3.18 8.36
C PHE A 27 8.53 3.01 6.89
N PHE A 28 7.67 2.03 6.59
CA PHE A 28 7.22 1.77 5.23
C PHE A 28 6.32 2.90 4.71
N SER A 29 5.31 3.31 5.48
CA SER A 29 4.34 4.34 5.07
C SER A 29 5.00 5.71 4.84
N LEU A 30 5.90 6.11 5.74
CA LEU A 30 6.65 7.36 5.62
C LEU A 30 7.90 7.25 4.72
N SER A 31 8.10 6.09 4.08
CA SER A 31 9.25 5.84 3.19
C SER A 31 10.61 6.07 3.85
N LEU A 32 10.70 5.80 5.17
CA LEU A 32 11.92 5.94 5.94
C LEU A 32 12.84 4.74 5.71
N GLY A 33 14.14 4.97 5.65
CA GLY A 33 15.14 3.90 5.49
C GLY A 33 15.31 3.33 4.09
N MET A 34 14.44 3.67 3.13
CA MET A 34 14.50 3.19 1.74
C MET A 34 15.24 4.15 0.78
N GLY A 35 15.79 5.26 1.27
CA GLY A 35 16.46 6.25 0.43
C GLY A 35 15.54 7.25 -0.26
N ILE A 36 14.23 7.03 -0.29
CA ILE A 36 13.24 7.91 -0.95
C ILE A 36 13.32 9.34 -0.38
N MET A 37 13.32 9.47 0.94
CA MET A 37 13.40 10.77 1.61
C MET A 37 14.72 11.49 1.36
N ILE A 38 15.83 10.76 1.18
CA ILE A 38 17.13 11.34 0.83
C ILE A 38 17.07 11.90 -0.60
N THR A 39 16.55 11.11 -1.54
CA THR A 39 16.38 11.52 -2.94
C THR A 39 15.48 12.75 -3.05
N TYR A 40 14.32 12.76 -2.38
CA TYR A 40 13.45 13.93 -2.37
C TYR A 40 14.05 15.12 -1.65
N GLY A 41 14.80 14.87 -0.58
CA GLY A 41 15.54 15.92 0.13
C GLY A 41 16.56 16.63 -0.76
N SER A 42 17.16 15.93 -1.74
CA SER A 42 18.09 16.54 -2.69
C SER A 42 17.45 17.54 -3.67
N TYR A 43 16.13 17.46 -3.85
CA TYR A 43 15.38 18.38 -4.72
C TYR A 43 14.89 19.65 -4.02
N PHE A 44 15.06 19.75 -2.69
CA PHE A 44 14.67 20.95 -1.95
C PHE A 44 15.59 22.13 -2.26
N ASN A 45 15.00 23.31 -2.38
CA ASN A 45 15.74 24.56 -2.49
C ASN A 45 16.12 25.09 -1.11
N LYS A 46 17.11 26.01 -1.07
CA LYS A 46 17.61 26.61 0.18
C LYS A 46 16.54 27.37 1.00
N ASN A 47 15.44 27.78 0.36
CA ASN A 47 14.35 28.52 0.98
C ASN A 47 13.20 27.61 1.46
N ASP A 48 13.27 26.31 1.23
CA ASP A 48 12.21 25.38 1.60
C ASP A 48 12.29 25.00 3.08
N HIS A 49 11.15 24.97 3.74
CA HIS A 49 11.03 24.61 5.16
C HIS A 49 10.91 23.08 5.31
N ILE A 50 12.03 22.35 5.29
CA ILE A 50 12.08 20.88 5.35
C ILE A 50 11.33 20.32 6.57
N VAL A 51 11.52 20.90 7.76
CA VAL A 51 10.85 20.44 8.99
C VAL A 51 9.34 20.62 8.91
N GLY A 52 8.88 21.75 8.34
CA GLY A 52 7.45 22.00 8.13
C GLY A 52 6.83 21.00 7.17
N SER A 53 7.48 20.78 6.05
CA SER A 53 7.05 19.79 5.04
C SER A 53 7.01 18.37 5.61
N GLY A 54 8.03 17.96 6.35
CA GLY A 54 8.07 16.62 6.99
C GLY A 54 6.95 16.41 8.01
N LYS A 55 6.66 17.43 8.84
CA LYS A 55 5.52 17.38 9.78
C LYS A 55 4.18 17.26 9.05
N MET A 56 4.00 18.02 7.97
CA MET A 56 2.76 18.00 7.19
C MET A 56 2.55 16.62 6.53
N VAL A 57 3.60 16.03 5.98
CA VAL A 57 3.55 14.66 5.42
C VAL A 57 3.16 13.65 6.48
N ALA A 58 3.80 13.66 7.65
CA ALA A 58 3.50 12.72 8.73
C ALA A 58 2.06 12.85 9.24
N ILE A 59 1.56 14.08 9.42
CA ILE A 59 0.19 14.32 9.86
C ILE A 59 -0.81 13.88 8.79
N ALA A 60 -0.57 14.20 7.52
CA ALA A 60 -1.44 13.81 6.42
C ALA A 60 -1.50 12.29 6.25
N ASP A 61 -0.36 11.61 6.26
CA ASP A 61 -0.26 10.15 6.16
C ASP A 61 -1.04 9.47 7.29
N THR A 62 -0.79 9.85 8.53
CA THR A 62 -1.50 9.31 9.70
C THR A 62 -3.00 9.58 9.65
N SER A 63 -3.41 10.78 9.24
CA SER A 63 -4.82 11.16 9.17
C SER A 63 -5.56 10.35 8.11
N ILE A 64 -4.96 10.18 6.92
CA ILE A 64 -5.55 9.40 5.82
C ILE A 64 -5.63 7.92 6.22
N ALA A 65 -4.57 7.36 6.81
CA ALA A 65 -4.56 5.98 7.27
C ALA A 65 -5.63 5.72 8.33
N PHE A 66 -5.79 6.65 9.29
CA PHE A 66 -6.83 6.58 10.31
C PHE A 66 -8.24 6.64 9.71
N MET A 67 -8.48 7.55 8.80
CA MET A 67 -9.78 7.68 8.11
C MET A 67 -10.10 6.44 7.25
N ALA A 68 -9.11 5.91 6.53
CA ALA A 68 -9.28 4.70 5.74
C ALA A 68 -9.64 3.49 6.63
N GLY A 69 -8.95 3.32 7.75
CA GLY A 69 -9.27 2.27 8.71
C GLY A 69 -10.68 2.41 9.31
N LEU A 70 -11.08 3.64 9.63
CA LEU A 70 -12.42 3.95 10.15
C LEU A 70 -13.54 3.70 9.12
N LEU A 71 -13.22 3.76 7.83
CA LEU A 71 -14.18 3.49 6.76
C LEU A 71 -14.23 1.98 6.43
N ILE A 72 -13.08 1.37 6.23
CA ILE A 72 -12.98 -0.01 5.71
C ILE A 72 -13.39 -1.04 6.76
N LEU A 73 -12.84 -0.97 7.98
CA LEU A 73 -13.09 -2.00 8.99
C LEU A 73 -14.56 -2.07 9.42
N PRO A 74 -15.24 -0.95 9.75
CA PRO A 74 -16.65 -1.01 10.05
C PRO A 74 -17.51 -1.53 8.90
N ALA A 75 -17.16 -1.20 7.65
CA ALA A 75 -17.86 -1.68 6.48
C ALA A 75 -17.74 -3.20 6.32
N ILE A 76 -16.54 -3.78 6.52
CA ILE A 76 -16.36 -5.23 6.48
C ILE A 76 -17.27 -5.94 7.49
N PHE A 77 -17.30 -5.48 8.74
CA PHE A 77 -18.16 -6.07 9.77
C PHE A 77 -19.66 -5.82 9.56
N ALA A 78 -20.03 -4.77 8.85
CA ALA A 78 -21.42 -4.50 8.51
C ALA A 78 -21.96 -5.44 7.43
N PHE A 79 -21.13 -5.73 6.43
CA PHE A 79 -21.53 -6.58 5.30
C PHE A 79 -21.17 -8.06 5.48
N ASN A 80 -20.21 -8.37 6.34
CA ASN A 80 -19.82 -9.73 6.70
C ASN A 80 -19.76 -9.90 8.24
N PRO A 81 -20.90 -10.03 8.93
CA PRO A 81 -20.95 -10.10 10.39
C PRO A 81 -20.22 -11.32 10.99
N GLU A 82 -20.05 -12.39 10.19
CA GLU A 82 -19.38 -13.64 10.61
C GLU A 82 -17.87 -13.61 10.47
N THR A 83 -17.30 -12.50 9.98
CA THR A 83 -15.84 -12.38 9.82
C THR A 83 -15.15 -12.38 11.17
N ASN A 84 -14.26 -13.34 11.39
CA ASN A 84 -13.42 -13.36 12.59
C ASN A 84 -12.40 -12.23 12.55
N PRO A 85 -12.29 -11.45 13.64
CA PRO A 85 -11.27 -10.39 13.73
C PRO A 85 -9.83 -10.87 13.52
N ASP A 86 -9.54 -12.13 13.85
CA ASP A 86 -8.20 -12.71 13.72
C ASP A 86 -7.84 -12.97 12.25
N ASP A 87 -8.81 -13.24 11.39
CA ASP A 87 -8.62 -13.41 9.95
C ASP A 87 -8.26 -12.08 9.25
N LEU A 88 -8.70 -10.94 9.83
CA LEU A 88 -8.40 -9.60 9.32
C LEU A 88 -6.94 -9.19 9.54
N SER A 89 -6.26 -9.82 10.49
CA SER A 89 -4.87 -9.48 10.83
C SER A 89 -3.85 -10.10 9.87
N THR A 90 -4.24 -11.06 9.04
CA THR A 90 -3.31 -11.89 8.26
C THR A 90 -2.94 -11.31 6.90
N SER A 91 -3.71 -10.38 6.33
CA SER A 91 -3.34 -9.80 5.03
C SER A 91 -4.00 -8.45 4.74
N GLY A 92 -3.23 -7.36 4.83
CA GLY A 92 -3.72 -6.02 4.49
C GLY A 92 -4.24 -5.90 3.04
N VAL A 93 -3.51 -6.44 2.07
CA VAL A 93 -3.91 -6.43 0.65
C VAL A 93 -5.07 -7.40 0.38
N GLY A 94 -5.10 -8.53 1.09
CA GLY A 94 -6.17 -9.53 1.02
C GLY A 94 -7.53 -9.02 1.52
N LEU A 95 -7.58 -7.89 2.24
CA LEU A 95 -8.84 -7.28 2.67
C LEU A 95 -9.48 -6.43 1.59
N ILE A 96 -8.68 -5.71 0.81
CA ILE A 96 -9.18 -4.73 -0.16
C ILE A 96 -9.88 -5.42 -1.32
N PHE A 97 -9.23 -6.38 -1.95
CA PHE A 97 -9.73 -6.97 -3.19
C PHE A 97 -10.92 -7.94 -3.03
N PRO A 98 -11.00 -8.79 -1.99
CA PRO A 98 -12.17 -9.63 -1.77
C PRO A 98 -13.37 -8.91 -1.17
N TYR A 99 -13.15 -8.03 -0.19
CA TYR A 99 -14.24 -7.45 0.60
C TYR A 99 -14.84 -6.18 -0.01
N LEU A 100 -14.01 -5.29 -0.55
CA LEU A 100 -14.52 -4.02 -1.10
C LEU A 100 -15.48 -4.17 -2.29
N PRO A 101 -15.24 -5.07 -3.27
CA PRO A 101 -16.23 -5.30 -4.31
C PRO A 101 -17.58 -5.77 -3.77
N GLN A 102 -17.59 -6.63 -2.72
CA GLN A 102 -18.82 -7.09 -2.08
C GLN A 102 -19.55 -5.95 -1.37
N ILE A 103 -18.81 -5.04 -0.73
CA ILE A 103 -19.39 -3.84 -0.11
C ILE A 103 -20.07 -2.97 -1.17
N PHE A 104 -19.41 -2.72 -2.30
CA PHE A 104 -20.01 -1.94 -3.39
C PHE A 104 -21.23 -2.64 -4.01
N LEU A 105 -21.23 -3.96 -4.13
CA LEU A 105 -22.41 -4.73 -4.55
C LEU A 105 -23.56 -4.57 -3.57
N SER A 106 -23.31 -4.64 -2.27
CA SER A 106 -24.35 -4.46 -1.24
C SER A 106 -24.89 -3.03 -1.17
N MET A 107 -24.13 -2.04 -1.60
CA MET A 107 -24.60 -0.65 -1.69
C MET A 107 -25.66 -0.44 -2.77
N GLN A 108 -25.82 -1.37 -3.73
CA GLN A 108 -26.78 -1.23 -4.83
C GLN A 108 -28.22 -1.13 -4.34
N ASP A 109 -28.55 -1.80 -3.24
CA ASP A 109 -29.88 -1.78 -2.64
C ASP A 109 -30.26 -0.39 -2.09
N GLY A 110 -29.27 0.42 -1.68
CA GLY A 110 -29.48 1.76 -1.11
C GLY A 110 -29.37 2.91 -2.11
N VAL A 111 -28.32 2.88 -2.95
CA VAL A 111 -27.99 4.00 -3.88
C VAL A 111 -28.19 3.65 -5.35
N GLY A 112 -28.70 2.45 -5.63
CA GLY A 112 -28.91 1.93 -6.98
C GLY A 112 -27.61 1.47 -7.65
N TYR A 113 -27.75 0.69 -8.73
CA TYR A 113 -26.62 0.13 -9.47
C TYR A 113 -25.64 1.19 -9.96
N PHE A 114 -26.15 2.30 -10.52
CA PHE A 114 -25.31 3.37 -11.05
C PHE A 114 -24.48 4.07 -9.96
N GLY A 115 -25.10 4.37 -8.82
CA GLY A 115 -24.41 5.01 -7.69
C GLY A 115 -23.32 4.13 -7.09
N ALA A 116 -23.60 2.84 -6.89
CA ALA A 116 -22.62 1.88 -6.37
C ALA A 116 -21.45 1.67 -7.36
N SER A 117 -21.74 1.56 -8.65
CA SER A 117 -20.70 1.40 -9.69
C SER A 117 -19.81 2.64 -9.80
N LEU A 118 -20.39 3.84 -9.71
CA LEU A 118 -19.62 5.08 -9.71
C LEU A 118 -18.70 5.18 -8.48
N ALA A 119 -19.23 4.86 -7.29
CA ALA A 119 -18.45 4.85 -6.06
C ALA A 119 -17.27 3.85 -6.14
N ALA A 120 -17.51 2.64 -6.66
CA ALA A 120 -16.50 1.64 -6.89
C ALA A 120 -15.44 2.13 -7.88
N ALA A 121 -15.85 2.70 -9.01
CA ALA A 121 -14.93 3.21 -10.02
C ALA A 121 -14.03 4.32 -9.47
N VAL A 122 -14.59 5.29 -8.74
CA VAL A 122 -13.84 6.36 -8.10
C VAL A 122 -12.87 5.81 -7.06
N PHE A 123 -13.32 4.88 -6.22
CA PHE A 123 -12.48 4.27 -5.19
C PHE A 123 -11.28 3.54 -5.81
N PHE A 124 -11.51 2.65 -6.77
CA PHE A 124 -10.42 1.91 -7.41
C PHE A 124 -9.50 2.80 -8.25
N ALA A 125 -10.02 3.88 -8.84
CA ALA A 125 -9.20 4.89 -9.48
C ALA A 125 -8.27 5.59 -8.47
N LEU A 126 -8.79 5.95 -7.29
CA LEU A 126 -7.95 6.53 -6.22
C LEU A 126 -6.88 5.54 -5.74
N VAL A 127 -7.21 4.27 -5.55
CA VAL A 127 -6.24 3.22 -5.19
C VAL A 127 -5.17 3.08 -6.28
N PHE A 128 -5.57 3.11 -7.54
CA PHE A 128 -4.63 3.07 -8.67
C PHE A 128 -3.66 4.26 -8.67
N PHE A 129 -4.16 5.48 -8.49
CA PHE A 129 -3.31 6.67 -8.41
C PHE A 129 -2.39 6.66 -7.18
N ALA A 130 -2.88 6.18 -6.04
CA ALA A 130 -2.06 6.02 -4.84
C ALA A 130 -0.91 5.01 -5.07
N ALA A 131 -1.19 3.87 -5.70
CA ALA A 131 -0.17 2.89 -6.06
C ALA A 131 0.83 3.46 -7.08
N LEU A 132 0.35 4.20 -8.08
CA LEU A 132 1.18 4.82 -9.11
C LEU A 132 2.17 5.84 -8.52
N THR A 133 1.71 6.70 -7.60
CA THR A 133 2.59 7.69 -6.95
C THR A 133 3.66 7.03 -6.10
N SER A 134 3.31 5.95 -5.37
CA SER A 134 4.28 5.15 -4.60
C SER A 134 5.31 4.48 -5.51
N LEU A 135 4.87 3.93 -6.64
CA LEU A 135 5.77 3.33 -7.63
C LEU A 135 6.77 4.34 -8.18
N VAL A 136 6.31 5.54 -8.55
CA VAL A 136 7.18 6.63 -9.03
C VAL A 136 8.23 6.98 -7.97
N SER A 137 7.83 7.08 -6.70
CA SER A 137 8.73 7.41 -5.60
C SER A 137 9.85 6.36 -5.42
N ILE A 138 9.50 5.08 -5.50
CA ILE A 138 10.47 3.98 -5.38
C ILE A 138 11.43 3.96 -6.59
N LEU A 139 10.91 4.21 -7.78
CA LEU A 139 11.72 4.19 -9.01
C LEU A 139 12.67 5.39 -9.12
N GLU A 140 12.37 6.51 -8.46
CA GLU A 140 13.22 7.70 -8.51
C GLU A 140 14.59 7.47 -7.87
N ILE A 141 14.71 6.55 -6.89
CA ILE A 141 15.99 6.23 -6.23
C ILE A 141 17.02 5.69 -7.23
N PRO A 142 16.78 4.56 -7.91
CA PRO A 142 17.73 4.04 -8.88
C PRO A 142 17.91 4.96 -10.10
N ILE A 143 16.88 5.72 -10.48
CA ILE A 143 16.99 6.70 -11.56
C ILE A 143 17.98 7.81 -11.19
N SER A 144 17.85 8.39 -9.98
CA SER A 144 18.79 9.40 -9.48
C SER A 144 20.20 8.84 -9.42
N TYR A 145 20.37 7.64 -8.90
CA TYR A 145 21.68 6.97 -8.87
C TYR A 145 22.32 6.82 -10.26
N MET A 146 21.53 6.39 -11.26
CA MET A 146 22.02 6.26 -12.64
C MET A 146 22.42 7.61 -13.26
N ILE A 147 21.75 8.69 -12.87
CA ILE A 147 22.07 10.03 -13.34
C ILE A 147 23.36 10.52 -12.70
N ASP A 148 23.50 10.35 -11.38
CA ASP A 148 24.60 10.90 -10.59
C ASP A 148 25.89 10.11 -10.79
N GLU A 149 25.84 8.77 -10.73
CA GLU A 149 27.04 7.91 -10.81
C GLU A 149 27.39 7.51 -12.25
N TRP A 150 26.41 7.21 -13.08
CA TRP A 150 26.65 6.74 -14.44
C TRP A 150 26.51 7.82 -15.51
N CYS A 151 26.24 9.05 -15.08
CA CYS A 151 26.06 10.21 -15.96
C CYS A 151 25.03 9.95 -17.08
N PHE A 152 24.00 9.16 -16.81
CA PHE A 152 22.95 8.91 -17.79
C PHE A 152 22.06 10.15 -17.93
N SER A 153 21.57 10.40 -19.14
CA SER A 153 20.48 11.35 -19.30
C SER A 153 19.21 10.80 -18.61
N ARG A 154 18.38 11.67 -18.05
CA ARG A 154 17.15 11.27 -17.36
C ARG A 154 16.26 10.34 -18.20
N LYS A 155 16.12 10.62 -19.50
CA LYS A 155 15.35 9.77 -20.42
C LYS A 155 15.91 8.35 -20.51
N LYS A 156 17.24 8.22 -20.60
CA LYS A 156 17.92 6.92 -20.66
C LYS A 156 17.78 6.14 -19.34
N ALA A 157 17.96 6.81 -18.21
CA ALA A 157 17.81 6.19 -16.90
C ALA A 157 16.39 5.67 -16.67
N VAL A 158 15.38 6.48 -16.98
CA VAL A 158 13.95 6.08 -16.89
C VAL A 158 13.64 4.90 -17.80
N LEU A 159 14.13 4.90 -19.06
CA LEU A 159 13.88 3.79 -19.99
C LEU A 159 14.52 2.47 -19.49
N VAL A 160 15.77 2.53 -19.06
CA VAL A 160 16.47 1.35 -18.51
C VAL A 160 15.72 0.79 -17.30
N GLN A 161 15.33 1.66 -16.37
CA GLN A 161 14.59 1.27 -15.19
C GLN A 161 13.21 0.71 -15.52
N ALA A 162 12.48 1.31 -16.46
CA ALA A 162 11.18 0.83 -16.91
C ALA A 162 11.28 -0.59 -17.50
N VAL A 163 12.28 -0.85 -18.36
CA VAL A 163 12.52 -2.18 -18.92
C VAL A 163 12.84 -3.19 -17.80
N ALA A 164 13.75 -2.86 -16.89
CA ALA A 164 14.14 -3.74 -15.79
C ALA A 164 12.94 -4.11 -14.90
N VAL A 165 12.14 -3.12 -14.51
CA VAL A 165 10.94 -3.34 -13.67
C VAL A 165 9.88 -4.14 -14.42
N THR A 166 9.67 -3.87 -15.71
CA THR A 166 8.71 -4.65 -16.53
C THR A 166 9.10 -6.11 -16.61
N VAL A 167 10.39 -6.41 -16.83
CA VAL A 167 10.88 -7.79 -16.87
C VAL A 167 10.67 -8.47 -15.51
N CYS A 168 11.05 -7.81 -14.40
CA CYS A 168 10.83 -8.35 -13.07
C CYS A 168 9.33 -8.56 -12.76
N ALA A 169 8.48 -7.62 -13.16
CA ALA A 169 7.03 -7.73 -12.97
C ALA A 169 6.42 -8.88 -13.78
N LEU A 170 6.87 -9.10 -15.01
CA LEU A 170 6.45 -10.25 -15.83
C LEU A 170 6.88 -11.58 -15.17
N LEU A 171 8.12 -11.69 -14.70
CA LEU A 171 8.58 -12.87 -14.00
C LEU A 171 7.79 -13.13 -12.72
N ALA A 172 7.52 -12.09 -11.94
CA ALA A 172 6.67 -12.18 -10.75
C ALA A 172 5.24 -12.62 -11.11
N SER A 173 4.64 -12.05 -12.15
CA SER A 173 3.29 -12.41 -12.60
C SER A 173 3.22 -13.88 -13.05
N LEU A 174 4.23 -14.38 -13.75
CA LEU A 174 4.30 -15.78 -14.19
C LEU A 174 4.44 -16.76 -13.01
N SER A 175 5.00 -16.31 -11.88
CA SER A 175 5.12 -17.14 -10.67
C SER A 175 3.78 -17.35 -9.94
N PHE A 176 2.75 -16.54 -10.22
CA PHE A 176 1.40 -16.69 -9.64
C PHE A 176 0.56 -17.75 -10.35
N GLY A 177 1.12 -18.94 -10.53
CA GLY A 177 0.38 -20.14 -10.99
C GLY A 177 0.38 -20.38 -12.50
N MET A 178 0.94 -19.47 -13.33
CA MET A 178 1.05 -19.72 -14.78
C MET A 178 2.21 -20.66 -15.16
N SER A 179 3.25 -20.74 -14.34
CA SER A 179 4.41 -21.60 -14.59
C SER A 179 4.74 -22.43 -13.35
N PRO A 180 4.52 -23.75 -13.38
CA PRO A 180 4.84 -24.64 -12.24
C PRO A 180 6.29 -24.53 -11.78
N GLY A 181 7.23 -24.35 -12.70
CA GLY A 181 8.65 -24.22 -12.40
C GLY A 181 9.02 -22.93 -11.67
N LEU A 182 8.27 -21.84 -11.85
CA LEU A 182 8.46 -20.58 -11.14
C LEU A 182 7.67 -20.52 -9.83
N THR A 183 6.52 -21.20 -9.78
CA THR A 183 5.66 -21.24 -8.59
C THR A 183 6.26 -22.10 -7.48
N SER A 184 7.01 -23.17 -7.83
CA SER A 184 7.65 -24.10 -6.88
C SER A 184 9.14 -23.83 -6.65
N PHE A 185 9.69 -22.75 -7.20
CA PHE A 185 11.14 -22.46 -7.15
C PHE A 185 11.64 -22.14 -5.73
N ILE A 186 10.80 -21.56 -4.89
CA ILE A 186 11.11 -21.31 -3.49
C ILE A 186 10.03 -21.94 -2.63
N ASP A 187 10.37 -23.06 -2.00
CA ASP A 187 9.55 -23.64 -0.96
C ASP A 187 9.76 -22.83 0.34
N TYR A 188 8.93 -21.83 0.54
CA TYR A 188 8.85 -21.17 1.83
C TYR A 188 8.25 -22.19 2.79
N GLY A 189 9.05 -22.82 3.63
CA GLY A 189 8.68 -23.88 4.59
C GLY A 189 7.53 -23.57 5.57
N GLY A 190 6.55 -22.86 5.12
CA GLY A 190 5.28 -22.51 5.71
C GLY A 190 4.14 -22.71 4.70
N GLY A 191 4.33 -23.56 3.70
CA GLY A 191 3.37 -23.81 2.64
C GLY A 191 2.01 -24.23 3.19
N THR A 192 1.03 -23.38 2.97
CA THR A 192 -0.35 -23.80 2.84
C THR A 192 -0.85 -23.38 1.47
N LYS A 193 -1.31 -24.37 0.78
CA LYS A 193 -2.02 -24.37 -0.47
C LYS A 193 -3.13 -23.33 -0.52
#